data_a35155de73710c6e75cef7026230305c
#
_entry.id   a35155de73710c6e75cef7026230305c
#
_cell.length_a   1.000
_cell.length_b   1.000
_cell.length_c   1.000
_cell.angle_alpha   90.00
_cell.angle_beta   90.00
_cell.angle_gamma   90.00
#
_symmetry.space_group_name_H-M   'P 1'
#
loop_
_entity.id
_entity.type
_entity.pdbx_description
1 polymer ?
#
loop_
_entity_poly.entity_id
_entity_poly.type
_entity_poly.pdbx_seq_one_letter_code
_entity_poly.pdbx_strand_id
1 'polypeptide(L)'
;MTLPALHQRLQFDLAQGQVLDQTRRYLLMRADVLMGLFDELPSSARDAARLALACSVARHGAGSVRAYASQPGTTAEQLLQTMQDSAASLGWGVWQFKGLPEGGGLQLTVSNSPFAAHASPSKEPVCAAIVGMLEALGNALWKAPCQAKEMHCLAQGQHADCGFTVRPVDPAHFSPDGLDHLF
;
A
#
# COMPACT_ATOMS: atom_id res chain seq x y z
N MET A 1 24.70 6.21 -2.82
CA MET A 1 24.09 6.24 -4.18
C MET A 1 22.61 5.92 -4.01
N THR A 2 21.74 6.82 -4.44
CA THR A 2 20.28 6.61 -4.42
C THR A 2 19.91 5.59 -5.49
N LEU A 3 19.05 4.62 -5.19
CA LEU A 3 18.55 3.69 -6.20
C LEU A 3 17.75 4.46 -7.26
N PRO A 4 17.88 4.12 -8.55
CA PRO A 4 17.01 4.66 -9.59
C PRO A 4 15.53 4.40 -9.27
N ALA A 5 14.63 5.23 -9.77
CA ALA A 5 13.19 5.04 -9.62
C ALA A 5 12.76 3.67 -10.16
N LEU A 6 11.72 3.07 -9.55
CA LEU A 6 11.33 1.69 -9.86
C LEU A 6 11.04 1.48 -11.36
N HIS A 7 10.33 2.43 -12.01
CA HIS A 7 10.03 2.33 -13.46
C HIS A 7 11.28 2.27 -14.35
N GLN A 8 12.44 2.81 -13.89
CA GLN A 8 13.72 2.74 -14.60
C GLN A 8 14.45 1.41 -14.38
N ARG A 9 14.07 0.65 -13.35
CA ARG A 9 14.67 -0.64 -13.02
C ARG A 9 13.89 -1.83 -13.56
N LEU A 10 12.61 -1.63 -13.94
CA LEU A 10 11.79 -2.68 -14.51
C LEU A 10 12.37 -3.15 -15.84
N GLN A 11 12.66 -4.45 -15.91
CA GLN A 11 13.18 -5.12 -17.09
C GLN A 11 12.06 -5.95 -17.74
N PHE A 12 11.83 -5.73 -19.02
CA PHE A 12 10.85 -6.47 -19.80
C PHE A 12 11.55 -7.55 -20.61
N ASP A 13 11.46 -8.79 -20.16
CA ASP A 13 11.93 -9.96 -20.92
C ASP A 13 10.77 -10.49 -21.77
N LEU A 14 10.71 -10.03 -23.01
CA LEU A 14 9.64 -10.41 -23.95
C LEU A 14 9.76 -11.89 -24.38
N ALA A 15 10.97 -12.46 -24.36
CA ALA A 15 11.18 -13.85 -24.76
C ALA A 15 10.63 -14.82 -23.71
N GLN A 16 10.70 -14.45 -22.45
CA GLN A 16 10.17 -15.22 -21.33
C GLN A 16 8.79 -14.74 -20.85
N GLY A 17 8.28 -13.62 -21.39
CA GLY A 17 7.02 -13.03 -20.95
C GLY A 17 7.07 -12.59 -19.49
N GLN A 18 8.15 -11.91 -19.07
CA GLN A 18 8.37 -11.53 -17.69
C GLN A 18 8.66 -10.04 -17.55
N VAL A 19 8.20 -9.46 -16.44
CA VAL A 19 8.60 -8.12 -15.98
C VAL A 19 9.28 -8.29 -14.62
N LEU A 20 10.52 -7.84 -14.51
CA LEU A 20 11.37 -8.08 -13.36
C LEU A 20 11.94 -6.77 -12.79
N ASP A 21 12.03 -6.66 -11.47
CA ASP A 21 12.95 -5.78 -10.76
C ASP A 21 13.89 -6.67 -9.93
N GLN A 22 15.12 -6.84 -10.39
CA GLN A 22 16.08 -7.81 -9.85
C GLN A 22 15.47 -9.25 -9.91
N THR A 23 15.24 -9.86 -8.75
CA THR A 23 14.64 -11.20 -8.63
C THR A 23 13.13 -11.19 -8.45
N ARG A 24 12.52 -10.02 -8.33
CA ARG A 24 11.08 -9.88 -8.12
C ARG A 24 10.35 -9.81 -9.45
N ARG A 25 9.41 -10.73 -9.64
CA ARG A 25 8.55 -10.75 -10.81
C ARG A 25 7.31 -9.88 -10.58
N TYR A 26 7.02 -9.02 -11.54
CA TYR A 26 5.83 -8.18 -11.56
C TYR A 26 4.83 -8.71 -12.58
N LEU A 27 3.57 -8.42 -12.34
CA LEU A 27 2.47 -8.61 -13.27
C LEU A 27 1.86 -7.24 -13.57
N LEU A 28 1.76 -6.88 -14.82
CA LEU A 28 0.98 -5.72 -15.25
C LEU A 28 -0.48 -6.15 -15.43
N MET A 29 -1.36 -5.57 -14.65
CA MET A 29 -2.79 -5.82 -14.70
C MET A 29 -3.53 -4.49 -14.82
N ARG A 30 -4.60 -4.45 -15.59
CA ARG A 30 -5.48 -3.28 -15.65
C ARG A 30 -6.18 -3.11 -14.30
N ALA A 31 -6.31 -1.85 -13.86
CA ALA A 31 -6.91 -1.54 -12.56
C ALA A 31 -8.39 -1.94 -12.51
N ASP A 32 -9.14 -1.77 -13.60
CA ASP A 32 -10.54 -2.18 -13.69
C ASP A 32 -10.74 -3.70 -13.59
N VAL A 33 -9.79 -4.50 -14.11
CA VAL A 33 -9.82 -5.97 -13.97
C VAL A 33 -9.59 -6.38 -12.51
N LEU A 34 -8.61 -5.73 -11.83
CA LEU A 34 -8.34 -6.02 -10.43
C LEU A 34 -9.53 -5.60 -9.54
N MET A 35 -10.08 -4.40 -9.75
CA MET A 35 -11.18 -3.91 -8.90
C MET A 35 -12.50 -4.59 -9.23
N GLY A 36 -12.74 -4.94 -10.50
CA GLY A 36 -13.92 -5.72 -10.91
C GLY A 36 -13.99 -7.11 -10.27
N LEU A 37 -12.85 -7.69 -9.86
CA LEU A 37 -12.85 -8.94 -9.09
C LEU A 37 -13.74 -8.84 -7.83
N PHE A 38 -13.71 -7.70 -7.14
CA PHE A 38 -14.51 -7.53 -5.93
C PHE A 38 -16.00 -7.39 -6.26
N ASP A 39 -16.35 -6.87 -7.43
CA ASP A 39 -17.74 -6.74 -7.85
C ASP A 39 -18.36 -8.10 -8.21
N GLU A 40 -17.55 -9.04 -8.72
CA GLU A 40 -17.96 -10.41 -9.01
C GLU A 40 -18.19 -11.27 -7.74
N LEU A 41 -17.68 -10.82 -6.58
CA LEU A 41 -17.85 -11.53 -5.33
C LEU A 41 -19.22 -11.22 -4.70
N PRO A 42 -19.85 -12.19 -4.01
CA PRO A 42 -20.98 -11.91 -3.13
C PRO A 42 -20.63 -10.82 -2.11
N SER A 43 -21.56 -9.95 -1.78
CA SER A 43 -21.31 -8.83 -0.84
C SER A 43 -20.71 -9.29 0.49
N SER A 44 -21.13 -10.44 0.99
CA SER A 44 -20.61 -11.03 2.24
C SER A 44 -19.14 -11.49 2.16
N ALA A 45 -18.59 -11.64 0.95
CA ALA A 45 -17.18 -12.08 0.75
C ALA A 45 -16.24 -10.92 0.40
N ARG A 46 -16.78 -9.75 0.02
CA ARG A 46 -15.98 -8.62 -0.48
C ARG A 46 -15.00 -8.09 0.57
N ASP A 47 -15.46 -7.93 1.80
CA ASP A 47 -14.63 -7.38 2.89
C ASP A 47 -13.53 -8.36 3.27
N ALA A 48 -13.83 -9.65 3.37
CA ALA A 48 -12.83 -10.68 3.58
C ALA A 48 -11.78 -10.72 2.45
N ALA A 49 -12.20 -10.54 1.20
CA ALA A 49 -11.28 -10.49 0.06
C ALA A 49 -10.40 -9.23 0.07
N ARG A 50 -10.96 -8.06 0.42
CA ARG A 50 -10.20 -6.81 0.59
C ARG A 50 -9.17 -6.95 1.70
N LEU A 51 -9.58 -7.54 2.84
CA LEU A 51 -8.70 -7.84 3.95
C LEU A 51 -7.56 -8.77 3.53
N ALA A 52 -7.88 -9.86 2.84
CA ALA A 52 -6.88 -10.80 2.32
C ALA A 52 -5.87 -10.11 1.38
N LEU A 53 -6.34 -9.16 0.54
CA LEU A 53 -5.45 -8.35 -0.30
C LEU A 53 -4.54 -7.45 0.56
N ALA A 54 -5.07 -6.75 1.56
CA ALA A 54 -4.27 -5.92 2.47
C ALA A 54 -3.19 -6.75 3.16
N CYS A 55 -3.55 -7.89 3.75
CA CYS A 55 -2.62 -8.81 4.41
C CYS A 55 -1.55 -9.35 3.44
N SER A 56 -1.94 -9.68 2.21
CA SER A 56 -1.01 -10.14 1.17
C SER A 56 0.00 -9.05 0.81
N VAL A 57 -0.47 -7.82 0.59
CA VAL A 57 0.40 -6.67 0.28
C VAL A 57 1.30 -6.35 1.46
N ALA A 58 0.80 -6.33 2.69
CA ALA A 58 1.61 -6.11 3.90
C ALA A 58 2.74 -7.15 4.01
N ARG A 59 2.42 -8.43 3.81
CA ARG A 59 3.40 -9.53 3.93
C ARG A 59 4.45 -9.49 2.83
N HIS A 60 4.04 -9.38 1.58
CA HIS A 60 4.94 -9.48 0.42
C HIS A 60 5.60 -8.13 0.08
N GLY A 61 4.90 -7.01 0.27
CA GLY A 61 5.44 -5.66 0.10
C GLY A 61 6.53 -5.31 1.12
N ALA A 62 6.45 -5.87 2.33
CA ALA A 62 7.44 -5.64 3.39
C ALA A 62 8.89 -5.94 2.95
N GLY A 63 9.11 -6.89 2.05
CA GLY A 63 10.44 -7.19 1.51
C GLY A 63 11.05 -6.01 0.74
N SER A 64 10.26 -5.30 -0.05
CA SER A 64 10.70 -4.11 -0.78
C SER A 64 10.95 -2.94 0.16
N VAL A 65 10.04 -2.69 1.09
CA VAL A 65 10.18 -1.62 2.09
C VAL A 65 11.45 -1.83 2.93
N ARG A 66 11.68 -3.05 3.43
CA ARG A 66 12.91 -3.37 4.18
C ARG A 66 14.18 -3.17 3.34
N ALA A 67 14.17 -3.56 2.08
CA ALA A 67 15.30 -3.35 1.20
C ALA A 67 15.65 -1.87 1.01
N TYR A 68 14.64 -1.00 0.94
CA TYR A 68 14.85 0.45 0.89
C TYR A 68 15.34 1.00 2.23
N ALA A 69 14.70 0.61 3.34
CA ALA A 69 15.06 1.06 4.69
C ALA A 69 16.46 0.62 5.13
N SER A 70 16.96 -0.49 4.62
CA SER A 70 18.28 -1.06 4.99
C SER A 70 19.45 -0.43 4.25
N GLN A 71 19.22 0.51 3.34
CA GLN A 71 20.33 1.17 2.64
C GLN A 71 21.10 2.09 3.61
N PRO A 72 22.44 2.07 3.56
CA PRO A 72 23.23 2.92 4.46
C PRO A 72 22.86 4.40 4.33
N GLY A 73 22.57 5.02 5.46
CA GLY A 73 22.24 6.45 5.53
C GLY A 73 20.80 6.82 5.15
N THR A 74 19.93 5.85 4.91
CA THR A 74 18.51 6.15 4.64
C THR A 74 17.85 6.73 5.87
N THR A 75 17.34 7.97 5.75
CA THR A 75 16.49 8.61 6.77
C THR A 75 15.01 8.22 6.56
N ALA A 76 14.16 8.51 7.57
CA ALA A 76 12.73 8.29 7.46
C ALA A 76 12.13 9.07 6.28
N GLU A 77 12.53 10.33 6.09
CA GLU A 77 12.06 11.18 4.99
C GLU A 77 12.46 10.60 3.63
N GLN A 78 13.69 10.09 3.51
CA GLN A 78 14.17 9.46 2.27
C GLN A 78 13.39 8.18 1.97
N LEU A 79 13.06 7.40 3.01
CA LEU A 79 12.21 6.22 2.84
C LEU A 79 10.80 6.62 2.38
N LEU A 80 10.18 7.64 3.00
CA LEU A 80 8.88 8.14 2.59
C LEU A 80 8.90 8.63 1.13
N GLN A 81 9.93 9.39 0.74
CA GLN A 81 10.08 9.83 -0.65
C GLN A 81 10.22 8.65 -1.61
N THR A 82 11.03 7.63 -1.26
CA THR A 82 11.18 6.42 -2.07
C THR A 82 9.85 5.67 -2.23
N MET A 83 9.01 5.65 -1.19
CA MET A 83 7.68 5.05 -1.28
C MET A 83 6.74 5.83 -2.19
N GLN A 84 6.77 7.17 -2.14
CA GLN A 84 6.00 8.03 -3.04
C GLN A 84 6.40 7.78 -4.51
N ASP A 85 7.70 7.77 -4.80
CA ASP A 85 8.23 7.54 -6.14
C ASP A 85 7.92 6.12 -6.65
N SER A 86 7.97 5.13 -5.76
CA SER A 86 7.64 3.74 -6.09
C SER A 86 6.15 3.57 -6.38
N ALA A 87 5.29 4.20 -5.59
CA ALA A 87 3.84 4.18 -5.80
C ALA A 87 3.48 4.82 -7.15
N ALA A 88 4.04 5.98 -7.47
CA ALA A 88 3.86 6.63 -8.76
C ALA A 88 4.37 5.76 -9.91
N SER A 89 5.54 5.11 -9.75
CA SER A 89 6.13 4.20 -10.76
C SER A 89 5.27 2.96 -11.04
N LEU A 90 4.53 2.49 -10.03
CA LEU A 90 3.62 1.34 -10.13
C LEU A 90 2.20 1.72 -10.57
N GLY A 91 1.91 3.01 -10.74
CA GLY A 91 0.56 3.48 -11.07
C GLY A 91 -0.41 3.42 -9.89
N TRP A 92 0.07 3.48 -8.64
CA TRP A 92 -0.75 3.45 -7.42
C TRP A 92 -1.25 4.83 -7.00
N GLY A 93 -1.16 5.82 -7.88
CA GLY A 93 -1.54 7.21 -7.65
C GLY A 93 -0.38 8.07 -7.14
N VAL A 94 -0.68 9.33 -6.84
CA VAL A 94 0.27 10.29 -6.29
C VAL A 94 0.14 10.32 -4.78
N TRP A 95 1.17 9.88 -4.10
CA TRP A 95 1.23 9.78 -2.65
C TRP A 95 1.86 11.03 -2.05
N GLN A 96 1.27 11.55 -0.98
CA GLN A 96 1.79 12.69 -0.21
C GLN A 96 1.69 12.39 1.28
N PHE A 97 2.82 12.17 1.92
CA PHE A 97 2.89 11.97 3.36
C PHE A 97 2.86 13.31 4.12
N LYS A 98 2.19 13.31 5.27
CA LYS A 98 2.22 14.41 6.26
C LYS A 98 2.54 13.83 7.64
N GLY A 99 3.28 14.62 8.43
CA GLY A 99 3.80 14.16 9.73
C GLY A 99 5.12 13.40 9.58
N LEU A 100 5.80 13.25 10.69
CA LEU A 100 7.05 12.50 10.81
C LEU A 100 6.85 11.34 11.79
N PRO A 101 7.63 10.27 11.67
CA PRO A 101 7.51 9.12 12.56
C PRO A 101 7.66 9.45 14.05
N GLU A 102 8.45 10.48 14.39
CA GLU A 102 8.65 10.97 15.76
C GLU A 102 7.35 11.47 16.41
N GLY A 103 6.37 11.89 15.61
CA GLY A 103 5.03 12.29 16.07
C GLY A 103 4.10 11.12 16.42
N GLY A 104 4.57 9.88 16.34
CA GLY A 104 3.78 8.69 16.69
C GLY A 104 2.74 8.28 15.65
N GLY A 105 2.77 8.87 14.45
CA GLY A 105 1.89 8.48 13.34
C GLY A 105 2.16 9.29 12.07
N LEU A 106 1.73 8.74 10.94
CA LEU A 106 1.78 9.38 9.64
C LEU A 106 0.37 9.48 9.05
N GLN A 107 0.16 10.50 8.26
CA GLN A 107 -0.98 10.64 7.37
C GLN A 107 -0.50 10.51 5.93
N LEU A 108 -1.32 9.89 5.10
CA LEU A 108 -1.11 9.82 3.66
C LEU A 108 -2.35 10.33 2.95
N THR A 109 -2.16 11.20 1.96
CA THR A 109 -3.17 11.55 0.96
C THR A 109 -2.77 10.93 -0.37
N VAL A 110 -3.71 10.30 -1.06
CA VAL A 110 -3.48 9.67 -2.37
C VAL A 110 -4.45 10.27 -3.38
N SER A 111 -3.92 11.04 -4.31
CA SER A 111 -4.65 11.49 -5.48
C SER A 111 -4.54 10.48 -6.61
N ASN A 112 -5.61 10.36 -7.40
CA ASN A 112 -5.65 9.45 -8.55
C ASN A 112 -5.36 7.97 -8.19
N SER A 113 -5.95 7.50 -7.07
CA SER A 113 -5.84 6.09 -6.69
C SER A 113 -6.52 5.18 -7.72
N PRO A 114 -5.82 4.22 -8.34
CA PRO A 114 -6.42 3.30 -9.32
C PRO A 114 -7.43 2.36 -8.65
N PHE A 115 -7.25 2.08 -7.36
CA PHE A 115 -8.16 1.23 -6.59
C PHE A 115 -9.51 1.89 -6.37
N ALA A 116 -9.53 3.19 -6.11
CA ALA A 116 -10.76 3.94 -5.91
C ALA A 116 -11.42 4.35 -7.23
N ALA A 117 -10.63 4.75 -8.23
CA ALA A 117 -11.12 5.24 -9.52
C ALA A 117 -11.82 4.15 -10.35
N HIS A 118 -11.49 2.89 -10.11
CA HIS A 118 -12.04 1.74 -10.85
C HIS A 118 -12.91 0.81 -9.99
N ALA A 119 -13.18 1.19 -8.74
CA ALA A 119 -14.14 0.50 -7.91
C ALA A 119 -15.57 0.98 -8.22
N SER A 120 -16.55 0.08 -8.09
CA SER A 120 -17.96 0.49 -8.04
C SER A 120 -18.20 1.45 -6.87
N PRO A 121 -19.18 2.38 -6.98
CA PRO A 121 -19.52 3.27 -5.87
C PRO A 121 -19.72 2.49 -4.57
N SER A 122 -19.05 2.92 -3.50
CA SER A 122 -19.02 2.20 -2.23
C SER A 122 -19.33 3.14 -1.07
N LYS A 123 -20.02 2.62 -0.05
CA LYS A 123 -20.16 3.35 1.22
C LYS A 123 -18.91 3.27 2.08
N GLU A 124 -18.13 2.20 1.90
CA GLU A 124 -16.90 1.92 2.65
C GLU A 124 -15.67 2.19 1.79
N PRO A 125 -14.55 2.54 2.41
CA PRO A 125 -13.25 2.64 1.75
C PRO A 125 -12.85 1.34 1.04
N VAL A 126 -12.12 1.45 -0.08
CA VAL A 126 -11.82 0.28 -0.95
C VAL A 126 -10.33 0.08 -1.25
N CYS A 127 -9.45 0.98 -0.80
CA CYS A 127 -8.03 0.94 -1.17
C CYS A 127 -7.20 0.00 -0.28
N ALA A 128 -7.68 -1.21 -0.06
CA ALA A 128 -7.07 -2.22 0.82
C ALA A 128 -5.59 -2.49 0.52
N ALA A 129 -5.17 -2.46 -0.75
CA ALA A 129 -3.76 -2.63 -1.12
C ALA A 129 -2.87 -1.52 -0.53
N ILE A 130 -3.36 -0.27 -0.49
CA ILE A 130 -2.63 0.85 0.10
C ILE A 130 -2.55 0.70 1.62
N VAL A 131 -3.63 0.26 2.28
CA VAL A 131 -3.63 -0.05 3.71
C VAL A 131 -2.53 -1.06 4.05
N GLY A 132 -2.46 -2.19 3.34
CA GLY A 132 -1.42 -3.19 3.56
C GLY A 132 0.01 -2.67 3.33
N MET A 133 0.21 -1.82 2.33
CA MET A 133 1.52 -1.21 2.08
C MET A 133 1.92 -0.24 3.20
N LEU A 134 0.96 0.52 3.74
CA LEU A 134 1.21 1.43 4.86
C LEU A 134 1.55 0.68 6.15
N GLU A 135 0.95 -0.47 6.40
CA GLU A 135 1.34 -1.32 7.54
C GLU A 135 2.77 -1.81 7.40
N ALA A 136 3.15 -2.28 6.20
CA ALA A 136 4.52 -2.69 5.94
C ALA A 136 5.52 -1.54 6.13
N LEU A 137 5.17 -0.33 5.67
CA LEU A 137 5.98 0.87 5.85
C LEU A 137 6.08 1.28 7.32
N GLY A 138 4.96 1.32 8.05
CA GLY A 138 4.92 1.62 9.47
C GLY A 138 5.78 0.66 10.28
N ASN A 139 5.66 -0.64 10.03
CA ASN A 139 6.47 -1.67 10.69
C ASN A 139 7.98 -1.46 10.46
N ALA A 140 8.38 -0.98 9.29
CA ALA A 140 9.78 -0.68 8.99
C ALA A 140 10.27 0.59 9.68
N LEU A 141 9.43 1.65 9.73
CA LEU A 141 9.77 2.93 10.35
C LEU A 141 9.88 2.84 11.87
N TRP A 142 8.88 2.26 12.53
CA TRP A 142 8.83 2.19 13.99
C TRP A 142 9.42 0.90 14.58
N LYS A 143 9.77 -0.08 13.74
CA LYS A 143 10.22 -1.41 14.18
C LYS A 143 9.25 -2.07 15.19
N ALA A 144 7.98 -1.82 15.00
CA ALA A 144 6.88 -2.28 15.84
C ALA A 144 5.67 -2.57 14.95
N PRO A 145 4.74 -3.44 15.39
CA PRO A 145 3.48 -3.64 14.70
C PRO A 145 2.73 -2.33 14.53
N CYS A 146 2.21 -2.09 13.33
CA CYS A 146 1.46 -0.88 13.00
C CYS A 146 0.11 -1.23 12.41
N GLN A 147 -0.84 -0.36 12.67
CA GLN A 147 -2.16 -0.40 12.06
C GLN A 147 -2.32 0.79 11.11
N ALA A 148 -2.75 0.51 9.89
CA ALA A 148 -3.16 1.50 8.93
C ALA A 148 -4.68 1.48 8.75
N LYS A 149 -5.25 2.64 8.48
CA LYS A 149 -6.69 2.81 8.22
C LYS A 149 -6.91 3.81 7.10
N GLU A 150 -7.79 3.47 6.15
CA GLU A 150 -8.33 4.43 5.20
C GLU A 150 -9.46 5.21 5.88
N MET A 151 -9.33 6.52 5.96
CA MET A 151 -10.23 7.41 6.67
C MET A 151 -11.35 7.93 5.76
N HIS A 152 -11.04 8.13 4.49
CA HIS A 152 -11.96 8.49 3.44
C HIS A 152 -11.44 8.01 2.09
N CYS A 153 -12.34 7.81 1.13
CA CYS A 153 -12.04 7.23 -0.17
C CYS A 153 -12.80 7.95 -1.29
N LEU A 154 -12.13 8.18 -2.41
CA LEU A 154 -12.76 8.72 -3.64
C LEU A 154 -13.99 7.90 -4.07
N ALA A 155 -13.97 6.56 -3.90
CA ALA A 155 -15.09 5.69 -4.28
C ALA A 155 -16.37 5.94 -3.48
N GLN A 156 -16.31 6.68 -2.36
CA GLN A 156 -17.48 7.10 -1.57
C GLN A 156 -18.23 8.28 -2.21
N GLY A 157 -17.64 8.91 -3.25
CA GLY A 157 -18.30 9.99 -4.01
C GLY A 157 -18.33 11.36 -3.33
N GLN A 158 -17.76 11.47 -2.12
CA GLN A 158 -17.77 12.71 -1.31
C GLN A 158 -16.39 13.38 -1.23
N HIS A 159 -15.35 12.71 -1.73
CA HIS A 159 -13.96 13.14 -1.62
C HIS A 159 -13.28 13.13 -2.98
N ALA A 160 -12.33 14.05 -3.18
CA ALA A 160 -11.53 14.14 -4.41
C ALA A 160 -10.29 13.22 -4.37
N ASP A 161 -9.96 12.68 -3.21
CA ASP A 161 -8.80 11.84 -2.94
C ASP A 161 -9.11 10.75 -1.90
N CYS A 162 -8.11 9.96 -1.56
CA CYS A 162 -8.18 8.97 -0.49
C CYS A 162 -7.22 9.38 0.63
N GLY A 163 -7.68 9.33 1.87
CA GLY A 163 -6.90 9.69 3.05
C GLY A 163 -6.68 8.52 3.99
N PHE A 164 -5.45 8.39 4.49
CA PHE A 164 -5.04 7.29 5.35
C PHE A 164 -4.30 7.78 6.57
N THR A 165 -4.34 6.97 7.63
CA THR A 165 -3.48 7.10 8.80
C THR A 165 -2.75 5.79 9.06
N VAL A 166 -1.54 5.86 9.60
CA VAL A 166 -0.80 4.70 10.11
C VAL A 166 -0.10 5.07 11.41
N ARG A 167 -0.15 4.17 12.37
CA ARG A 167 0.45 4.35 13.71
C ARG A 167 0.89 3.02 14.30
N PRO A 168 1.87 3.04 15.21
CA PRO A 168 2.19 1.86 16.02
C PRO A 168 0.99 1.40 16.83
N VAL A 169 0.84 0.09 16.98
CA VAL A 169 -0.15 -0.53 17.86
C VAL A 169 0.51 -0.78 19.23
N ASP A 170 -0.21 -0.51 20.30
CA ASP A 170 0.25 -0.87 21.63
C ASP A 170 0.42 -2.40 21.70
N PRO A 171 1.62 -2.90 22.09
CA PRO A 171 1.87 -4.34 22.18
C PRO A 171 0.87 -5.08 23.09
N ALA A 172 0.27 -4.39 24.05
CA ALA A 172 -0.76 -4.95 24.91
C ALA A 172 -2.08 -5.28 24.18
N HIS A 173 -2.28 -4.72 23.01
CA HIS A 173 -3.48 -4.92 22.17
C HIS A 173 -3.16 -5.65 20.86
N PHE A 174 -1.96 -6.21 20.72
CA PHE A 174 -1.55 -6.94 19.51
C PHE A 174 -1.96 -8.40 19.63
N SER A 175 -2.92 -8.84 18.78
CA SER A 175 -3.20 -10.26 18.56
C SER A 175 -2.27 -10.78 17.46
N PRO A 176 -1.45 -11.83 17.72
CA PRO A 176 -0.52 -12.37 16.72
C PRO A 176 -1.21 -12.98 15.50
N ASP A 177 -2.48 -13.29 15.60
CA ASP A 177 -3.27 -13.90 14.52
C ASP A 177 -3.80 -12.87 13.52
N GLY A 178 -3.59 -11.56 13.76
CA GLY A 178 -3.69 -10.47 12.79
C GLY A 178 -5.07 -10.21 12.16
N LEU A 179 -6.10 -10.96 12.57
CA LEU A 179 -7.43 -10.93 11.97
C LEU A 179 -8.46 -10.19 12.84
N ASP A 180 -8.19 -10.00 14.14
CA ASP A 180 -9.18 -9.48 15.08
C ASP A 180 -9.34 -7.94 15.05
N HIS A 181 -8.51 -7.21 14.31
CA HIS A 181 -8.51 -5.75 14.29
C HIS A 181 -9.13 -5.13 13.02
N LEU A 182 -9.63 -5.97 12.13
CA LEU A 182 -10.14 -5.53 10.82
C LEU A 182 -11.67 -5.76 10.68
N PHE A 183 -12.36 -6.10 11.79
CA PHE A 183 -13.82 -6.16 11.87
C PHE A 183 -14.38 -5.10 12.81
#